data_dda03bd3fd6d5bf6ed5f7b8abd457fb4
#
_entry.id   dda03bd3fd6d5bf6ed5f7b8abd457fb4
#
_cell.length_a   1.000
_cell.length_b   1.000
_cell.length_c   1.000
_cell.angle_alpha   90.00
_cell.angle_beta   90.00
_cell.angle_gamma   90.00
#
_symmetry.space_group_name_H-M   'P 1'
#
loop_
_entity.id
_entity.type
_entity.pdbx_description
1 polymer ?
#
loop_
_entity_poly.entity_id
_entity_poly.type
_entity_poly.pdbx_seq_one_letter_code
_entity_poly.pdbx_strand_id
1 'polypeptide(L)'
;MHYLCSVIYPNNFERKLGFDEIRRLLKERCLSTLGKEKVDEMAFSTDYRQINEWLTQVREFRRLKEGKDDFPMQYFFDVREAVTRIRLEGTHLEEDEVWDLRRSLETIANIVRYLGEGLKVEGGGRLPSATEVSSLNPPPSTLIRHFTD
;
A
#
# COMPACT_ATOMS: atom_id res chain seq x y z
N MET A 1 17.81 -33.13 -8.34
CA MET A 1 17.59 -32.63 -9.71
C MET A 1 16.84 -31.29 -9.59
N HIS A 2 17.60 -30.24 -9.27
CA HIS A 2 17.09 -28.87 -9.10
C HIS A 2 17.62 -28.00 -10.24
N TYR A 3 16.96 -28.07 -11.39
CA TYR A 3 17.15 -27.13 -12.49
C TYR A 3 15.81 -26.45 -12.77
N LEU A 4 15.44 -25.50 -11.94
CA LEU A 4 14.45 -24.50 -12.34
C LEU A 4 15.09 -23.14 -12.25
N CYS A 5 15.56 -22.82 -13.40
CA CYS A 5 16.01 -21.57 -13.94
C CYS A 5 15.37 -20.35 -13.21
N SER A 6 16.14 -19.70 -12.34
CA SER A 6 15.78 -18.40 -11.77
C SER A 6 15.89 -17.27 -12.80
N VAL A 7 16.20 -17.59 -14.04
CA VAL A 7 16.39 -16.63 -15.13
C VAL A 7 15.37 -16.89 -16.22
N ILE A 8 14.44 -15.98 -16.37
CA ILE A 8 13.55 -15.99 -17.53
C ILE A 8 14.31 -15.50 -18.74
N TYR A 9 14.38 -16.34 -19.75
CA TYR A 9 14.98 -15.98 -21.02
C TYR A 9 13.89 -15.64 -22.06
N PRO A 10 14.06 -14.57 -22.81
CA PRO A 10 15.16 -13.59 -22.84
C PRO A 10 15.06 -12.56 -21.71
N ASN A 11 16.21 -11.97 -21.29
CA ASN A 11 16.29 -10.98 -20.19
C ASN A 11 15.38 -9.76 -20.38
N ASN A 12 14.93 -9.49 -21.58
CA ASN A 12 13.99 -8.39 -21.91
C ASN A 12 12.56 -8.87 -22.18
N PHE A 13 12.15 -10.01 -21.58
CA PHE A 13 10.84 -10.59 -21.84
C PHE A 13 9.68 -9.65 -21.47
N GLU A 14 9.79 -8.91 -20.38
CA GLU A 14 8.77 -7.94 -19.95
C GLU A 14 8.50 -6.90 -21.05
N ARG A 15 9.57 -6.36 -21.63
CA ARG A 15 9.48 -5.40 -22.75
C ARG A 15 8.86 -6.05 -23.99
N LYS A 16 9.23 -7.30 -24.29
CA LYS A 16 8.66 -8.04 -25.43
C LYS A 16 7.18 -8.37 -25.25
N LEU A 17 6.74 -8.54 -24.02
CA LEU A 17 5.32 -8.72 -23.68
C LEU A 17 4.55 -7.40 -23.61
N GLY A 18 5.20 -6.25 -23.75
CA GLY A 18 4.59 -4.94 -23.62
C GLY A 18 4.25 -4.56 -22.17
N PHE A 19 4.90 -5.19 -21.16
CA PHE A 19 4.64 -4.89 -19.75
C PHE A 19 5.04 -3.45 -19.37
N ASP A 20 5.97 -2.85 -20.10
CA ASP A 20 6.34 -1.44 -19.93
C ASP A 20 5.13 -0.51 -20.16
N GLU A 21 4.26 -0.86 -21.11
CA GLU A 21 3.02 -0.12 -21.35
C GLU A 21 2.04 -0.28 -20.19
N ILE A 22 1.94 -1.46 -19.61
CA ILE A 22 1.14 -1.69 -18.40
C ILE A 22 1.65 -0.84 -17.24
N ARG A 23 2.98 -0.79 -17.01
CA ARG A 23 3.57 0.08 -15.99
C ARG A 23 3.24 1.55 -16.24
N ARG A 24 3.33 2.01 -17.47
CA ARG A 24 2.99 3.39 -17.84
C ARG A 24 1.55 3.72 -17.47
N LEU A 25 0.62 2.87 -17.88
CA LEU A 25 -0.81 3.04 -17.58
C LEU A 25 -1.10 3.01 -16.06
N LEU A 26 -0.42 2.14 -15.31
CA LEU A 26 -0.54 2.11 -13.86
C LEU A 26 -0.03 3.41 -13.22
N LYS A 27 1.12 3.92 -13.65
CA LYS A 27 1.67 5.19 -13.16
C LYS A 27 0.74 6.38 -13.41
N GLU A 28 0.06 6.40 -14.54
CA GLU A 28 -0.93 7.45 -14.86
C GLU A 28 -2.14 7.42 -13.92
N ARG A 29 -2.42 6.26 -13.32
CA ARG A 29 -3.51 6.08 -12.35
C ARG A 29 -3.07 6.27 -10.90
N CYS A 30 -1.78 6.39 -10.63
CA CYS A 30 -1.27 6.61 -9.28
C CYS A 30 -1.60 8.03 -8.80
N LEU A 31 -2.11 8.13 -7.57
CA LEU A 31 -2.45 9.40 -6.94
C LEU A 31 -1.23 10.11 -6.34
N SER A 32 -0.12 9.39 -6.12
CA SER A 32 1.07 9.93 -5.47
C SER A 32 2.36 9.49 -6.17
N THR A 33 3.46 10.19 -5.87
CA THR A 33 4.82 9.81 -6.29
C THR A 33 5.22 8.46 -5.72
N LEU A 34 4.86 8.19 -4.45
CA LEU A 34 5.08 6.91 -3.77
C LEU A 34 4.43 5.74 -4.53
N GLY A 35 3.20 5.93 -5.02
CA GLY A 35 2.52 4.93 -5.85
C GLY A 35 3.26 4.67 -7.16
N LYS A 36 3.80 5.70 -7.81
CA LYS A 36 4.60 5.57 -9.04
C LYS A 36 5.90 4.81 -8.80
N GLU A 37 6.58 5.09 -7.67
CA GLU A 37 7.78 4.36 -7.24
C GLU A 37 7.47 2.87 -7.04
N LYS A 38 6.34 2.53 -6.41
CA LYS A 38 5.92 1.13 -6.24
C LYS A 38 5.65 0.42 -7.57
N VAL A 39 5.15 1.12 -8.57
CA VAL A 39 5.00 0.56 -9.92
C VAL A 39 6.36 0.31 -10.58
N ASP A 40 7.38 1.16 -10.32
CA ASP A 40 8.74 0.93 -10.81
C ASP A 40 9.42 -0.26 -10.15
N GLU A 41 9.13 -0.50 -8.87
CA GLU A 41 9.65 -1.65 -8.11
C GLU A 41 9.00 -2.98 -8.51
N MET A 42 7.90 -2.97 -9.26
CA MET A 42 7.24 -4.20 -9.70
C MET A 42 8.19 -5.09 -10.50
N ALA A 43 8.37 -6.31 -10.04
CA ALA A 43 9.22 -7.30 -10.66
C ALA A 43 8.49 -8.63 -10.83
N PHE A 44 8.94 -9.41 -11.79
CA PHE A 44 8.45 -10.77 -11.96
C PHE A 44 8.83 -11.62 -10.74
N SER A 45 7.87 -12.41 -10.26
CA SER A 45 8.10 -13.37 -9.18
C SER A 45 7.62 -14.76 -9.59
N THR A 46 8.33 -15.79 -9.12
CA THR A 46 7.95 -17.21 -9.21
C THR A 46 7.48 -17.74 -7.86
N ASP A 47 7.51 -16.93 -6.81
CA ASP A 47 7.04 -17.34 -5.49
C ASP A 47 5.51 -17.37 -5.46
N TYR A 48 4.97 -18.57 -5.44
CA TYR A 48 3.53 -18.81 -5.42
C TYR A 48 2.85 -18.18 -4.19
N ARG A 49 3.48 -18.22 -3.02
CA ARG A 49 2.90 -17.67 -1.78
C ARG A 49 2.80 -16.15 -1.88
N GLN A 50 3.88 -15.50 -2.29
CA GLN A 50 3.94 -14.07 -2.47
C GLN A 50 2.93 -13.58 -3.53
N ILE A 51 2.84 -14.28 -4.67
CA ILE A 51 1.87 -13.93 -5.72
C ILE A 51 0.44 -14.05 -5.20
N ASN A 52 0.10 -15.12 -4.47
CA ASN A 52 -1.24 -15.29 -3.91
C ASN A 52 -1.57 -14.23 -2.85
N GLU A 53 -0.59 -13.85 -2.04
CA GLU A 53 -0.76 -12.75 -1.06
C GLU A 53 -1.10 -11.44 -1.77
N TRP A 54 -0.33 -11.04 -2.78
CA TRP A 54 -0.62 -9.83 -3.57
C TRP A 54 -1.99 -9.87 -4.25
N LEU A 55 -2.35 -11.00 -4.86
CA LEU A 55 -3.66 -11.17 -5.47
C LEU A 55 -4.81 -11.10 -4.45
N THR A 56 -4.57 -11.58 -3.24
CA THR A 56 -5.53 -11.49 -2.13
C THR A 56 -5.71 -10.05 -1.69
N GLN A 57 -4.62 -9.30 -1.47
CA GLN A 57 -4.64 -7.89 -1.14
C GLN A 57 -5.43 -7.07 -2.18
N VAL A 58 -5.17 -7.31 -3.47
CA VAL A 58 -5.90 -6.63 -4.56
C VAL A 58 -7.40 -6.95 -4.52
N ARG A 59 -7.78 -8.22 -4.29
CA ARG A 59 -9.19 -8.62 -4.17
C ARG A 59 -9.88 -7.96 -2.98
N GLU A 60 -9.22 -7.93 -1.83
CA GLU A 60 -9.73 -7.29 -0.61
C GLU A 60 -9.92 -5.79 -0.83
N PHE A 61 -8.92 -5.11 -1.37
CA PHE A 61 -9.00 -3.69 -1.66
C PHE A 61 -10.12 -3.37 -2.68
N ARG A 62 -10.27 -4.20 -3.71
CA ARG A 62 -11.35 -4.05 -4.67
C ARG A 62 -12.72 -4.18 -4.00
N ARG A 63 -12.91 -5.13 -3.08
CA ARG A 63 -14.16 -5.28 -2.30
C ARG A 63 -14.44 -4.06 -1.43
N LEU A 64 -13.40 -3.51 -0.77
CA LEU A 64 -13.54 -2.28 0.01
C LEU A 64 -14.01 -1.11 -0.87
N LYS A 65 -13.47 -1.01 -2.07
CA LYS A 65 -13.82 0.07 -3.01
C LYS A 65 -15.21 -0.11 -3.64
N GLU A 66 -15.68 -1.33 -3.80
CA GLU A 66 -17.03 -1.68 -4.30
C GLU A 66 -18.09 -1.62 -3.18
N GLY A 67 -17.69 -1.37 -1.93
CA GLY A 67 -18.56 -1.24 -0.76
C GLY A 67 -19.48 -0.02 -0.83
N LYS A 68 -20.38 0.10 0.16
CA LYS A 68 -21.38 1.17 0.23
C LYS A 68 -20.78 2.55 0.50
N ASP A 69 -19.69 2.59 1.24
CA ASP A 69 -19.01 3.81 1.64
C ASP A 69 -17.78 4.02 0.77
N ASP A 70 -17.59 5.25 0.28
CA ASP A 70 -16.41 5.60 -0.50
C ASP A 70 -15.14 5.46 0.35
N PHE A 71 -14.20 4.64 -0.12
CA PHE A 71 -12.89 4.53 0.51
C PHE A 71 -12.18 5.88 0.51
N PRO A 72 -11.68 6.38 1.65
CA PRO A 72 -11.12 7.72 1.77
C PRO A 72 -9.75 7.81 1.08
N MET A 73 -9.75 7.99 -0.25
CA MET A 73 -8.55 8.16 -1.08
C MET A 73 -8.38 9.63 -1.49
N GLN A 74 -8.14 10.48 -0.50
CA GLN A 74 -7.94 11.90 -0.81
C GLN A 74 -6.47 12.30 -0.66
N TYR A 75 -5.91 13.24 -0.67
CA TYR A 75 -4.63 13.87 -0.38
C TYR A 75 -3.48 12.91 0.02
N PHE A 76 -2.72 12.44 -0.96
CA PHE A 76 -1.48 11.69 -0.75
C PHE A 76 -0.28 12.54 -1.20
N PHE A 77 0.27 13.32 -0.30
CA PHE A 77 1.46 14.13 -0.56
C PHE A 77 2.71 13.39 -0.13
N ASP A 78 3.81 13.59 -0.85
CA ASP A 78 5.11 13.05 -0.46
C ASP A 78 5.79 14.01 0.52
N VAL A 79 5.65 13.72 1.79
CA VAL A 79 6.20 14.54 2.88
C VAL A 79 7.54 14.00 3.42
N ARG A 80 8.12 12.97 2.80
CA ARG A 80 9.34 12.30 3.28
C ARG A 80 10.53 13.25 3.38
N GLU A 81 10.72 14.08 2.37
CA GLU A 81 11.84 15.03 2.34
C GLU A 81 11.69 16.07 3.43
N ALA A 82 10.51 16.68 3.56
CA ALA A 82 10.19 17.66 4.59
C ALA A 82 10.39 17.10 6.01
N VAL A 83 9.84 15.90 6.28
CA VAL A 83 9.99 15.20 7.57
C VAL A 83 11.44 14.81 7.85
N THR A 84 12.22 14.47 6.84
CA THR A 84 13.65 14.15 7.03
C THR A 84 14.44 15.40 7.36
N ARG A 85 14.15 16.52 6.72
CA ARG A 85 14.84 17.79 6.93
C ARG A 85 14.64 18.34 8.34
N ILE A 86 13.43 18.26 8.90
CA ILE A 86 13.15 18.77 10.25
C ILE A 86 13.80 17.98 11.39
N ARG A 87 14.45 16.85 11.10
CA ARG A 87 15.29 16.15 12.10
C ARG A 87 16.58 16.90 12.41
N LEU A 88 16.96 17.83 11.56
CA LEU A 88 18.14 18.66 11.77
C LEU A 88 17.78 19.86 12.64
N GLU A 89 18.57 20.09 13.70
CA GLU A 89 18.38 21.23 14.61
C GLU A 89 18.42 22.55 13.83
N GLY A 90 17.52 23.48 14.17
CA GLY A 90 17.41 24.78 13.52
C GLY A 90 16.67 24.78 12.19
N THR A 91 16.14 23.65 11.72
CA THR A 91 15.27 23.60 10.53
C THR A 91 13.78 23.66 10.89
N HIS A 92 12.97 24.11 9.96
CA HIS A 92 11.52 24.19 10.11
C HIS A 92 10.82 23.74 8.83
N LEU A 93 9.53 23.47 8.94
CA LEU A 93 8.67 23.22 7.79
C LEU A 93 8.16 24.55 7.25
N GLU A 94 8.07 24.67 5.94
CA GLU A 94 7.37 25.75 5.28
C GLU A 94 5.85 25.58 5.45
N GLU A 95 5.08 26.64 5.23
CA GLU A 95 3.65 26.66 5.48
C GLU A 95 2.90 25.60 4.64
N ASP A 96 3.22 25.50 3.37
CA ASP A 96 2.66 24.51 2.45
C ASP A 96 3.03 23.07 2.84
N GLU A 97 4.26 22.82 3.31
CA GLU A 97 4.69 21.52 3.82
C GLU A 97 3.92 21.09 5.07
N VAL A 98 3.62 22.03 5.96
CA VAL A 98 2.76 21.77 7.13
C VAL A 98 1.35 21.40 6.70
N TRP A 99 0.81 22.10 5.71
CA TRP A 99 -0.50 21.80 5.14
C TRP A 99 -0.55 20.41 4.49
N ASP A 100 0.46 20.06 3.71
CA ASP A 100 0.54 18.76 3.05
C ASP A 100 0.70 17.63 4.07
N LEU A 101 1.53 17.82 5.08
CA LEU A 101 1.69 16.88 6.18
C LEU A 101 0.36 16.67 6.93
N ARG A 102 -0.33 17.77 7.31
CA ARG A 102 -1.63 17.71 7.97
C ARG A 102 -2.65 16.91 7.15
N ARG A 103 -2.78 17.21 5.86
CA ARG A 103 -3.73 16.53 4.96
C ARG A 103 -3.40 15.06 4.78
N SER A 104 -2.12 14.72 4.67
CA SER A 104 -1.67 13.33 4.58
C SER A 104 -2.00 12.57 5.86
N LEU A 105 -1.75 13.14 7.04
CA LEU A 105 -2.11 12.53 8.33
C LEU A 105 -3.63 12.38 8.50
N GLU A 106 -4.41 13.36 8.07
CA GLU A 106 -5.87 13.28 8.08
C GLU A 106 -6.39 12.13 7.19
N THR A 107 -5.81 11.97 6.00
CA THR A 107 -6.13 10.86 5.10
C THR A 107 -5.80 9.51 5.74
N ILE A 108 -4.62 9.38 6.35
CA ILE A 108 -4.22 8.16 7.06
C ILE A 108 -5.20 7.85 8.21
N ALA A 109 -5.54 8.85 9.02
CA ALA A 109 -6.49 8.69 10.12
C ALA A 109 -7.87 8.24 9.64
N ASN A 110 -8.34 8.78 8.51
CA ASN A 110 -9.61 8.39 7.89
C ASN A 110 -9.58 6.96 7.37
N ILE A 111 -8.47 6.55 6.73
CA ILE A 111 -8.27 5.16 6.28
C ILE A 111 -8.28 4.20 7.47
N VAL A 112 -7.53 4.50 8.53
CA VAL A 112 -7.49 3.66 9.75
C VAL A 112 -8.88 3.53 10.37
N ARG A 113 -9.64 4.63 10.46
CA ARG A 113 -11.01 4.62 10.96
C ARG A 113 -11.92 3.76 10.09
N TYR A 114 -11.89 3.96 8.79
CA TYR A 114 -12.68 3.20 7.82
C TYR A 114 -12.43 1.68 7.93
N LEU A 115 -11.16 1.27 7.98
CA LEU A 115 -10.79 -0.12 8.13
C LEU A 115 -11.20 -0.68 9.51
N GLY A 116 -11.10 0.13 10.58
CA GLY A 116 -11.51 -0.24 11.92
C GLY A 116 -13.02 -0.41 12.07
N GLU A 117 -13.83 0.37 11.38
CA GLU A 117 -15.29 0.24 11.35
C GLU A 117 -15.74 -0.97 10.54
N GLY A 118 -15.08 -1.26 9.41
CA GLY A 118 -15.33 -2.47 8.62
C GLY A 118 -15.10 -3.76 9.40
N LEU A 119 -14.09 -3.81 10.25
CA LEU A 119 -13.80 -4.95 11.12
C LEU A 119 -14.86 -5.15 12.23
N LYS A 120 -15.54 -4.10 12.69
CA LYS A 120 -16.62 -4.19 13.69
C LYS A 120 -17.90 -4.80 13.13
N VAL A 121 -18.16 -4.65 11.85
CA VAL A 121 -19.39 -5.18 11.20
C VAL A 121 -19.34 -6.70 11.04
N GLU A 122 -18.15 -7.28 10.84
CA GLU A 122 -18.00 -8.74 10.68
C GLU A 122 -17.90 -9.51 11.99
N GLY A 123 -17.65 -8.86 13.10
CA GLY A 123 -17.33 -9.55 14.36
C GLY A 123 -17.82 -8.89 15.63
N GLY A 124 -18.94 -8.18 15.67
CA GLY A 124 -19.65 -7.71 16.90
C GLY A 124 -18.79 -7.41 18.18
N GLY A 125 -17.49 -7.20 18.06
CA GLY A 125 -16.51 -7.10 19.13
C GLY A 125 -15.65 -5.85 19.02
N ARG A 126 -15.23 -5.34 20.18
CA ARG A 126 -14.28 -4.24 20.40
C ARG A 126 -13.00 -4.49 19.59
N LEU A 127 -12.45 -3.43 18.95
CA LEU A 127 -11.13 -3.45 18.32
C LEU A 127 -10.10 -4.13 19.25
N PRO A 128 -9.46 -5.21 18.82
CA PRO A 128 -8.34 -5.78 19.56
C PRO A 128 -7.21 -4.76 19.62
N SER A 129 -6.52 -4.69 20.77
CA SER A 129 -5.29 -3.88 20.89
C SER A 129 -4.22 -4.42 19.93
N ALA A 130 -3.25 -3.60 19.56
CA ALA A 130 -2.16 -3.99 18.65
C ALA A 130 -1.47 -5.31 19.07
N THR A 131 -1.52 -5.66 20.36
CA THR A 131 -0.97 -6.90 20.93
C THR A 131 -1.88 -8.12 20.69
N GLU A 132 -3.19 -7.93 20.53
CA GLU A 132 -4.15 -9.02 20.31
C GLU A 132 -4.23 -9.43 18.83
N VAL A 133 -3.91 -8.51 17.91
CA VAL A 133 -3.92 -8.77 16.46
C VAL A 133 -2.89 -9.81 16.04
N SER A 134 -1.77 -9.91 16.76
CA SER A 134 -0.71 -10.90 16.47
C SER A 134 -1.09 -12.34 16.83
N SER A 135 -2.16 -12.58 17.60
CA SER A 135 -2.57 -13.90 18.06
C SER A 135 -3.75 -14.52 17.30
N LEU A 136 -4.36 -13.77 16.36
CA LEU A 136 -5.48 -14.25 15.56
C LEU A 136 -4.98 -15.10 14.37
N ASN A 137 -5.47 -16.32 14.30
CA ASN A 137 -5.15 -17.25 13.21
C ASN A 137 -6.48 -17.73 12.55
N PRO A 138 -6.79 -17.38 11.27
CA PRO A 138 -5.97 -16.61 10.34
C PRO A 138 -5.93 -15.12 10.71
N PRO A 139 -4.84 -14.40 10.40
CA PRO A 139 -4.75 -12.98 10.69
C PRO A 139 -5.84 -12.22 9.92
N PRO A 140 -6.35 -11.11 10.50
CA PRO A 140 -7.20 -10.20 9.76
C PRO A 140 -6.46 -9.73 8.51
N SER A 141 -7.19 -9.34 7.49
CA SER A 141 -6.73 -9.12 6.11
C SER A 141 -5.27 -8.68 5.96
N THR A 142 -4.55 -9.26 5.01
CA THR A 142 -3.13 -8.95 4.74
C THR A 142 -2.88 -7.45 4.47
N LEU A 143 -3.91 -6.70 4.12
CA LEU A 143 -3.87 -5.24 3.93
C LEU A 143 -3.51 -4.47 5.22
N ILE A 144 -3.92 -4.94 6.40
CA ILE A 144 -3.70 -4.21 7.66
C ILE A 144 -2.24 -4.31 8.11
N ARG A 145 -1.52 -5.38 7.76
CA ARG A 145 -0.11 -5.55 8.14
C ARG A 145 0.84 -4.51 7.57
N HIS A 146 0.52 -3.93 6.41
CA HIS A 146 1.38 -2.93 5.75
C HIS A 146 1.17 -1.49 6.26
N PHE A 147 0.19 -1.26 7.14
CA PHE A 147 -0.03 0.06 7.74
C PHE A 147 0.55 0.19 9.16
N THR A 148 1.09 -0.91 9.74
CA THR A 148 1.62 -0.94 11.11
C THR A 148 3.14 -1.10 11.20
N ASP A 149 3.85 -1.33 10.10
CA ASP A 149 5.31 -1.28 9.97
C ASP A 149 5.74 0.02 9.25
#